data_b3bcaf9d6b6aa2876bf04f22f79d838e
#
_entry.id   b3bcaf9d6b6aa2876bf04f22f79d838e
#
_cell.length_a   1.000
_cell.length_b   1.000
_cell.length_c   1.000
_cell.angle_alpha   90.00
_cell.angle_beta   90.00
_cell.angle_gamma   90.00
#
_symmetry.space_group_name_H-M   'P 1'
#
loop_
_entity.id
_entity.type
_entity.pdbx_description
1 polymer ?
#
loop_
_entity_poly.entity_id
_entity_poly.type
_entity_poly.pdbx_seq_one_letter_code
_entity_poly.pdbx_strand_id
1 'polypeptide(L)'
;AGSAGSATATGYSPHVAGEILAVHVNYEDSPPAATTDFTLSDEADPASEAIVSLTDQATDIKLYPRRITEKNDGTDILYTTGEEVFEPYVVHGRLEATIAQANAADYCTVTVWYRT
;
A
#
# COMPACT_ATOMS: atom_id res chain seq x y z
N ALA A 1 -18.85 5.12 -4.21
CA ALA A 1 -20.06 5.87 -3.92
C ALA A 1 -19.89 6.67 -2.64
N GLY A 2 -20.65 7.72 -2.50
CA GLY A 2 -20.57 8.64 -1.37
C GLY A 2 -20.44 10.06 -1.87
N SER A 3 -20.38 11.00 -0.94
CA SER A 3 -20.25 12.42 -1.27
C SER A 3 -18.76 12.82 -1.27
N ALA A 4 -18.50 14.07 -1.71
CA ALA A 4 -17.15 14.61 -1.74
C ALA A 4 -16.46 14.47 -0.37
N GLY A 5 -15.26 13.94 -0.34
CA GLY A 5 -14.47 13.74 0.87
C GLY A 5 -14.86 12.52 1.70
N SER A 6 -15.83 11.70 1.25
CA SER A 6 -16.27 10.52 2.00
C SER A 6 -16.43 9.27 1.14
N ALA A 7 -16.09 9.32 -0.13
CA ALA A 7 -16.22 8.16 -1.02
C ALA A 7 -15.11 7.14 -0.76
N THR A 8 -15.46 5.86 -0.91
CA THR A 8 -14.51 4.75 -0.75
C THR A 8 -14.62 3.82 -1.95
N ALA A 9 -13.49 3.37 -2.45
CA ALA A 9 -13.42 2.38 -3.53
C ALA A 9 -12.33 1.37 -3.22
N THR A 10 -12.58 0.10 -3.57
CA THR A 10 -11.65 -0.99 -3.35
C THR A 10 -11.44 -1.75 -4.67
N GLY A 11 -10.18 -2.06 -4.98
CA GLY A 11 -9.83 -2.84 -6.15
C GLY A 11 -8.89 -3.96 -5.76
N TYR A 12 -8.80 -4.99 -6.63
CA TYR A 12 -7.99 -6.17 -6.37
C TYR A 12 -7.11 -6.48 -7.56
N SER A 13 -5.90 -6.98 -7.29
CA SER A 13 -5.02 -7.50 -8.31
C SER A 13 -5.31 -8.98 -8.56
N PRO A 14 -4.75 -9.58 -9.63
CA PRO A 14 -4.62 -11.04 -9.70
C PRO A 14 -3.77 -11.55 -8.54
N HIS A 15 -3.72 -12.87 -8.38
CA HIS A 15 -2.87 -13.49 -7.36
C HIS A 15 -1.40 -13.16 -7.59
N VAL A 16 -0.72 -12.69 -6.56
CA VAL A 16 0.70 -12.34 -6.60
C VAL A 16 1.41 -13.13 -5.50
N ALA A 17 2.50 -13.81 -5.85
CA ALA A 17 3.33 -14.50 -4.88
C ALA A 17 4.77 -14.04 -5.07
N GLY A 18 5.37 -13.47 -4.04
CA GLY A 18 6.74 -12.97 -4.11
C GLY A 18 6.97 -11.75 -3.23
N GLU A 19 7.97 -10.97 -3.59
CA GLU A 19 8.35 -9.76 -2.85
C GLU A 19 7.89 -8.52 -3.60
N ILE A 20 7.33 -7.57 -2.87
CA ILE A 20 6.91 -6.28 -3.43
C ILE A 20 8.13 -5.36 -3.48
N LEU A 21 8.48 -4.88 -4.66
CA LEU A 21 9.65 -4.02 -4.85
C LEU A 21 9.29 -2.54 -4.87
N ALA A 22 8.20 -2.19 -5.56
CA ALA A 22 7.78 -0.80 -5.68
C ALA A 22 6.28 -0.73 -5.93
N VAL A 23 5.67 0.40 -5.57
CA VAL A 23 4.25 0.67 -5.79
C VAL A 23 4.12 2.10 -6.32
N HIS A 24 3.37 2.27 -7.40
CA HIS A 24 3.05 3.59 -7.97
C HIS A 24 1.54 3.80 -7.92
N VAL A 25 1.13 4.91 -7.34
CA VAL A 25 -0.27 5.33 -7.29
C VAL A 25 -0.43 6.53 -8.20
N ASN A 26 -1.25 6.38 -9.24
CA ASN A 26 -1.53 7.44 -10.20
C ASN A 26 -3.01 7.79 -10.11
N TYR A 27 -3.32 8.99 -9.66
CA TYR A 27 -4.69 9.49 -9.60
C TYR A 27 -5.09 10.01 -10.97
N GLU A 28 -6.11 9.39 -11.56
CA GLU A 28 -6.57 9.74 -12.91
C GLU A 28 -7.31 11.07 -12.92
N ASP A 29 -8.02 11.38 -11.84
CA ASP A 29 -8.62 12.70 -11.67
C ASP A 29 -7.60 13.66 -11.09
N SER A 30 -7.71 14.91 -11.47
CA SER A 30 -6.76 15.92 -11.01
C SER A 30 -7.49 17.19 -10.61
N PRO A 31 -7.40 17.59 -9.34
CA PRO A 31 -6.87 16.78 -8.24
C PRO A 31 -7.95 15.92 -7.59
N PRO A 32 -7.61 14.80 -6.97
CA PRO A 32 -8.55 14.12 -6.09
C PRO A 32 -8.77 14.93 -4.81
N ALA A 33 -9.69 14.50 -3.97
CA ALA A 33 -9.92 15.19 -2.69
C ALA A 33 -8.64 15.20 -1.86
N ALA A 34 -8.32 16.32 -1.23
CA ALA A 34 -7.11 16.45 -0.42
C ALA A 34 -7.08 15.50 0.77
N THR A 35 -8.24 14.99 1.18
CA THR A 35 -8.38 14.04 2.30
C THR A 35 -8.26 12.58 1.86
N THR A 36 -7.93 12.31 0.60
CA THR A 36 -7.87 10.94 0.08
C THR A 36 -6.81 10.12 0.81
N ASP A 37 -7.23 8.98 1.38
CA ASP A 37 -6.34 8.02 2.02
C ASP A 37 -6.17 6.81 1.10
N PHE A 38 -4.97 6.24 1.07
CA PHE A 38 -4.68 5.07 0.25
C PHE A 38 -4.07 3.98 1.11
N THR A 39 -4.55 2.74 0.96
CA THR A 39 -3.97 1.57 1.60
C THR A 39 -3.82 0.44 0.59
N LEU A 40 -2.75 -0.34 0.76
CA LEU A 40 -2.49 -1.55 -0.03
C LEU A 40 -2.11 -2.67 0.92
N SER A 41 -2.75 -3.82 0.78
CA SER A 41 -2.47 -4.97 1.63
C SER A 41 -2.62 -6.26 0.84
N ASP A 42 -2.14 -7.37 1.39
CA ASP A 42 -2.37 -8.72 0.87
C ASP A 42 -3.68 -9.23 1.46
N GLU A 43 -4.67 -9.45 0.64
CA GLU A 43 -6.00 -9.93 1.09
C GLU A 43 -5.90 -11.26 1.85
N ALA A 44 -4.94 -12.10 1.48
CA ALA A 44 -4.76 -13.40 2.11
C ALA A 44 -4.04 -13.34 3.47
N ASP A 45 -3.52 -12.18 3.85
CA ASP A 45 -2.80 -12.04 5.11
C ASP A 45 -3.80 -11.98 6.28
N PRO A 46 -3.78 -12.98 7.19
CA PRO A 46 -4.70 -12.95 8.32
C PRO A 46 -4.44 -11.80 9.29
N ALA A 47 -3.25 -11.22 9.29
CA ALA A 47 -2.91 -10.08 10.13
C ALA A 47 -3.33 -8.75 9.50
N SER A 48 -3.72 -8.74 8.22
CA SER A 48 -4.14 -7.55 7.49
C SER A 48 -3.11 -6.42 7.54
N GLU A 49 -1.83 -6.78 7.47
CA GLU A 49 -0.75 -5.81 7.52
C GLU A 49 -0.77 -4.91 6.28
N ALA A 50 -0.74 -3.59 6.47
CA ALA A 50 -0.68 -2.67 5.35
C ALA A 50 0.73 -2.62 4.78
N ILE A 51 0.85 -2.85 3.46
CA ILE A 51 2.11 -2.69 2.73
C ILE A 51 2.35 -1.20 2.51
N VAL A 52 1.30 -0.46 2.15
CA VAL A 52 1.32 0.99 2.00
C VAL A 52 0.13 1.56 2.76
N SER A 53 0.37 2.62 3.52
CA SER A 53 -0.69 3.33 4.21
C SER A 53 -0.38 4.82 4.14
N LEU A 54 -1.19 5.55 3.36
CA LEU A 54 -1.00 6.98 3.11
C LEU A 54 -2.24 7.74 3.58
N THR A 55 -2.03 8.83 4.28
CA THR A 55 -3.09 9.69 4.79
C THR A 55 -3.02 11.04 4.07
N ASP A 56 -4.17 11.54 3.61
CA ASP A 56 -4.28 12.82 2.91
C ASP A 56 -3.32 12.91 1.72
N GLN A 57 -3.24 11.83 0.94
CA GLN A 57 -2.38 11.75 -0.23
C GLN A 57 -3.19 12.03 -1.49
N ALA A 58 -3.02 13.21 -2.06
CA ALA A 58 -3.77 13.67 -3.21
C ALA A 58 -2.92 13.85 -4.47
N THR A 59 -1.66 13.46 -4.43
CA THR A 59 -0.74 13.55 -5.57
C THR A 59 -0.18 12.19 -5.91
N ASP A 60 0.18 12.02 -7.19
CA ASP A 60 0.80 10.78 -7.64
C ASP A 60 2.09 10.51 -6.86
N ILE A 61 2.34 9.25 -6.55
CA ILE A 61 3.50 8.88 -5.75
C ILE A 61 4.00 7.50 -6.15
N LYS A 62 5.32 7.34 -6.16
CA LYS A 62 5.96 6.04 -6.30
C LYS A 62 6.72 5.73 -5.01
N LEU A 63 6.47 4.56 -4.46
CA LEU A 63 6.99 4.14 -3.17
C LEU A 63 7.76 2.83 -3.32
N TYR A 64 8.69 2.61 -2.40
CA TYR A 64 9.45 1.37 -2.28
C TYR A 64 9.20 0.84 -0.88
N PRO A 65 8.02 0.23 -0.63
CA PRO A 65 7.64 -0.16 0.73
C PRO A 65 8.59 -1.23 1.29
N ARG A 66 8.97 -1.05 2.53
CA ARG A 66 9.88 -1.97 3.22
C ARG A 66 9.39 -2.16 4.65
N ARG A 67 9.66 -3.33 5.20
CA ARG A 67 9.41 -3.61 6.60
C ARG A 67 10.73 -3.84 7.32
N ILE A 68 10.71 -3.67 8.64
CA ILE A 68 11.89 -3.94 9.46
C ILE A 68 12.13 -5.45 9.46
N THR A 69 13.37 -5.85 9.17
CA THR A 69 13.76 -7.26 9.22
C THR A 69 13.78 -7.74 10.67
N GLU A 70 13.18 -8.90 10.91
CA GLU A 70 13.06 -9.47 12.25
C GLU A 70 13.85 -10.76 12.38
N LYS A 71 14.30 -11.03 13.60
CA LYS A 71 14.82 -12.35 13.97
C LYS A 71 13.64 -13.33 14.04
N ASN A 72 13.95 -14.63 14.09
CA ASN A 72 12.90 -15.65 14.09
C ASN A 72 12.03 -15.65 15.36
N ASP A 73 12.38 -14.86 16.37
CA ASP A 73 11.57 -14.67 17.56
C ASP A 73 10.72 -13.38 17.52
N GLY A 74 10.74 -12.67 16.38
CA GLY A 74 9.94 -11.46 16.19
C GLY A 74 10.61 -10.17 16.61
N THR A 75 11.85 -10.22 17.12
CA THR A 75 12.56 -8.99 17.47
C THR A 75 13.30 -8.42 16.26
N ASP A 76 13.46 -7.10 16.24
CA ASP A 76 14.09 -6.42 15.11
C ASP A 76 15.57 -6.77 15.00
N ILE A 77 16.05 -6.93 13.76
CA ILE A 77 17.47 -7.03 13.47
C ILE A 77 18.00 -5.61 13.28
N LEU A 78 19.11 -5.30 13.96
CA LEU A 78 19.74 -3.99 13.85
C LEU A 78 21.11 -4.15 13.22
N TYR A 79 21.45 -3.22 12.31
CA TYR A 79 22.78 -3.13 11.73
C TYR A 79 23.80 -2.71 12.80
N THR A 80 23.44 -1.67 13.54
CA THR A 80 24.14 -1.23 14.73
C THR A 80 23.09 -0.79 15.73
N THR A 81 23.51 -0.51 16.98
CA THR A 81 22.57 0.00 17.98
C THR A 81 21.85 1.23 17.45
N GLY A 82 20.52 1.16 17.36
CA GLY A 82 19.67 2.23 16.87
C GLY A 82 19.50 2.30 15.36
N GLU A 83 20.10 1.39 14.60
CA GLU A 83 19.95 1.34 13.14
C GLU A 83 19.23 0.06 12.72
N GLU A 84 18.14 0.21 11.99
CA GLU A 84 17.27 -0.88 11.58
C GLU A 84 17.61 -1.38 10.17
N VAL A 85 17.37 -2.67 9.94
CA VAL A 85 17.55 -3.31 8.64
C VAL A 85 16.17 -3.54 8.04
N PHE A 86 16.00 -3.21 6.77
CA PHE A 86 14.71 -3.30 6.09
C PHE A 86 14.73 -4.34 4.98
N GLU A 87 13.56 -4.91 4.70
CA GLU A 87 13.37 -5.89 3.63
C GLU A 87 12.02 -5.65 2.94
N PRO A 88 11.84 -6.15 1.70
CA PRO A 88 10.54 -6.05 1.03
C PRO A 88 9.47 -6.86 1.74
N TYR A 89 8.21 -6.45 1.54
CA TYR A 89 7.07 -7.25 1.96
C TYR A 89 6.94 -8.49 1.07
N VAL A 90 6.60 -9.62 1.68
CA VAL A 90 6.32 -10.89 1.00
C VAL A 90 4.81 -11.12 0.98
N VAL A 91 4.28 -11.45 -0.19
CA VAL A 91 2.84 -11.63 -0.39
C VAL A 91 2.56 -12.94 -1.10
N HIS A 92 1.34 -13.48 -0.92
CA HIS A 92 0.92 -14.70 -1.60
C HIS A 92 -0.60 -14.74 -1.83
N GLY A 93 -1.17 -13.63 -2.23
CA GLY A 93 -2.61 -13.53 -2.49
C GLY A 93 -2.92 -12.36 -3.40
N ARG A 94 -4.21 -12.03 -3.53
CA ARG A 94 -4.58 -10.82 -4.22
C ARG A 94 -4.16 -9.61 -3.40
N LEU A 95 -3.66 -8.59 -4.08
CA LEU A 95 -3.42 -7.32 -3.41
C LEU A 95 -4.73 -6.54 -3.39
N GLU A 96 -5.05 -5.97 -2.25
CA GLU A 96 -6.24 -5.15 -2.07
C GLU A 96 -5.82 -3.70 -1.93
N ALA A 97 -6.31 -2.85 -2.84
CA ALA A 97 -6.05 -1.42 -2.81
C ALA A 97 -7.35 -0.70 -2.48
N THR A 98 -7.31 0.21 -1.53
CA THR A 98 -8.47 0.98 -1.10
C THR A 98 -8.14 2.45 -1.07
N ILE A 99 -9.01 3.28 -1.69
CA ILE A 99 -8.99 4.72 -1.49
C ILE A 99 -10.21 5.09 -0.67
N ALA A 100 -10.04 5.98 0.29
CA ALA A 100 -11.10 6.40 1.18
C ALA A 100 -11.05 7.92 1.33
N GLN A 101 -12.14 8.50 1.82
CA GLN A 101 -12.29 9.95 2.00
C GLN A 101 -11.97 10.72 0.71
N ALA A 102 -12.36 10.14 -0.43
CA ALA A 102 -12.17 10.70 -1.76
C ALA A 102 -13.47 11.32 -2.27
N ASN A 103 -13.44 11.93 -3.45
CA ASN A 103 -14.64 12.36 -4.14
C ASN A 103 -15.28 11.17 -4.85
N ALA A 104 -16.59 11.24 -5.08
CA ALA A 104 -17.35 10.10 -5.61
C ALA A 104 -16.89 9.64 -6.99
N ALA A 105 -16.30 10.52 -7.80
CA ALA A 105 -15.82 10.19 -9.14
C ALA A 105 -14.29 9.94 -9.18
N ASP A 106 -13.60 10.04 -8.05
CA ASP A 106 -12.15 9.83 -8.02
C ASP A 106 -11.81 8.37 -8.25
N TYR A 107 -10.72 8.14 -8.99
CA TYR A 107 -10.17 6.80 -9.16
C TYR A 107 -8.66 6.90 -9.36
N CYS A 108 -7.99 5.78 -9.17
CA CYS A 108 -6.55 5.73 -9.35
C CYS A 108 -6.14 4.42 -10.01
N THR A 109 -4.97 4.44 -10.64
CA THR A 109 -4.31 3.26 -11.16
C THR A 109 -3.13 2.94 -10.27
N VAL A 110 -3.07 1.69 -9.79
CA VAL A 110 -1.99 1.23 -8.92
C VAL A 110 -1.15 0.24 -9.70
N THR A 111 0.13 0.55 -9.82
CA THR A 111 1.10 -0.34 -10.48
C THR A 111 2.04 -0.89 -9.42
N VAL A 112 2.21 -2.20 -9.42
CA VAL A 112 3.05 -2.88 -8.42
C VAL A 112 4.13 -3.66 -9.17
N TRP A 113 5.39 -3.40 -8.80
CA TRP A 113 6.53 -4.18 -9.25
C TRP A 113 6.87 -5.20 -8.18
N TYR A 114 6.99 -6.46 -8.58
CA TYR A 114 7.28 -7.53 -7.63
C TYR A 114 8.25 -8.54 -8.24
N ARG A 115 8.85 -9.35 -7.38
CA ARG A 115 9.80 -10.39 -7.76
C ARG A 115 9.35 -11.71 -7.16
N THR A 116 9.25 -12.72 -8.02
CA THR A 116 8.92 -14.08 -7.58
C THR A 116 10.14 -14.86 -7.09
#